data_82d49123f9916b327b26cd1ff5da6b4f
#
_entry.id   82d49123f9916b327b26cd1ff5da6b4f
#
_cell.length_a   1.000
_cell.length_b   1.000
_cell.length_c   1.000
_cell.angle_alpha   90.00
_cell.angle_beta   90.00
_cell.angle_gamma   90.00
#
_symmetry.space_group_name_H-M   'P 1'
#
loop_
_entity.id
_entity.type
_entity.pdbx_description
1 polymer ?
#
loop_
_entity_poly.entity_id
_entity_poly.type
_entity_poly.pdbx_seq_one_letter_code
_entity_poly.pdbx_strand_id
1 'polypeptide(L)'
;MTPSTAFAVLTWAAIILLFFGLAAVLREVRLLRGTVTRSADGFVAAPPDLVLSPRFAGRIVAAVDSGCPLCLTVVERLAGLGAEATLLTHEPPATWAELAHGLPVVSDGEAWRSVSHLSPPVLMLLDGTGRVRRMLLPVRASEVDTTLAAWAGSTSGGEAGDAGVGAHSRS
;
A
#
# COMPACT_ATOMS: atom_id res chain seq x y z
N MET A 1 18.26 -27.84 51.36
CA MET A 1 18.49 -27.06 50.14
C MET A 1 19.29 -25.83 50.54
N THR A 2 20.44 -25.59 49.94
CA THR A 2 21.24 -24.41 50.24
C THR A 2 20.58 -23.16 49.59
N PRO A 3 20.69 -21.96 50.20
CA PRO A 3 20.08 -20.75 49.65
C PRO A 3 20.52 -20.45 48.20
N SER A 4 21.71 -20.84 47.82
CA SER A 4 22.26 -20.70 46.47
C SER A 4 21.54 -21.55 45.43
N THR A 5 21.15 -22.79 45.79
CA THR A 5 20.39 -23.67 44.86
C THR A 5 18.96 -23.16 44.64
N ALA A 6 18.31 -22.62 45.67
CA ALA A 6 16.99 -22.02 45.54
C ALA A 6 17.03 -20.79 44.62
N PHE A 7 18.04 -19.94 44.79
CA PHE A 7 18.21 -18.77 43.93
C PHE A 7 18.48 -19.15 42.46
N ALA A 8 19.34 -20.14 42.22
CA ALA A 8 19.62 -20.61 40.87
C ALA A 8 18.35 -21.18 40.16
N VAL A 9 17.55 -21.98 40.87
CA VAL A 9 16.31 -22.50 40.34
C VAL A 9 15.32 -21.39 39.97
N LEU A 10 15.19 -20.37 40.86
CA LEU A 10 14.30 -19.21 40.64
C LEU A 10 14.76 -18.40 39.41
N THR A 11 16.06 -18.19 39.26
CA THR A 11 16.64 -17.47 38.11
C THR A 11 16.38 -18.24 36.80
N TRP A 12 16.59 -19.54 36.78
CA TRP A 12 16.32 -20.37 35.60
C TRP A 12 14.84 -20.38 35.24
N ALA A 13 13.95 -20.49 36.23
CA ALA A 13 12.50 -20.43 36.00
C ALA A 13 12.09 -19.06 35.39
N ALA A 14 12.64 -17.94 35.89
CA ALA A 14 12.38 -16.62 35.34
C ALA A 14 12.87 -16.50 33.88
N ILE A 15 14.05 -16.99 33.57
CA ILE A 15 14.60 -16.99 32.20
C ILE A 15 13.69 -17.78 31.26
N ILE A 16 13.25 -18.97 31.66
CA ILE A 16 12.35 -19.81 30.85
C ILE A 16 11.03 -19.09 30.59
N LEU A 17 10.43 -18.45 31.60
CA LEU A 17 9.19 -17.70 31.46
C LEU A 17 9.36 -16.51 30.48
N LEU A 18 10.48 -15.80 30.57
CA LEU A 18 10.79 -14.70 29.65
C LEU A 18 10.95 -15.20 28.20
N PHE A 19 11.61 -16.35 28.01
CA PHE A 19 11.73 -16.95 26.67
C PHE A 19 10.38 -17.37 26.09
N PHE A 20 9.49 -17.95 26.90
CA PHE A 20 8.14 -18.30 26.45
C PHE A 20 7.31 -17.05 26.15
N GLY A 21 7.40 -16.00 26.96
CA GLY A 21 6.75 -14.73 26.70
C GLY A 21 7.22 -14.11 25.37
N LEU A 22 8.53 -14.08 25.14
CA LEU A 22 9.11 -13.56 23.90
C LEU A 22 8.68 -14.42 22.69
N ALA A 23 8.69 -15.75 22.81
CA ALA A 23 8.23 -16.62 21.74
C ALA A 23 6.76 -16.43 21.40
N ALA A 24 5.90 -16.19 22.41
CA ALA A 24 4.49 -15.88 22.20
C ALA A 24 4.29 -14.58 21.42
N VAL A 25 5.00 -13.51 21.80
CA VAL A 25 4.96 -12.22 21.10
C VAL A 25 5.48 -12.35 19.67
N LEU A 26 6.58 -13.07 19.46
CA LEU A 26 7.11 -13.30 18.12
C LEU A 26 6.14 -14.12 17.24
N ARG A 27 5.42 -15.07 17.82
CA ARG A 27 4.37 -15.83 17.12
C ARG A 27 3.22 -14.92 16.70
N GLU A 28 2.75 -14.06 17.59
CA GLU A 28 1.69 -13.10 17.30
C GLU A 28 2.07 -12.13 16.17
N VAL A 29 3.29 -11.58 16.24
CA VAL A 29 3.83 -10.72 15.18
C VAL A 29 3.94 -11.47 13.84
N ARG A 30 4.31 -12.76 13.85
CA ARG A 30 4.35 -13.58 12.64
C ARG A 30 2.96 -13.88 12.07
N LEU A 31 1.96 -14.11 12.92
CA LEU A 31 0.58 -14.32 12.50
C LEU A 31 0.00 -13.03 11.89
N LEU A 32 0.23 -11.87 12.49
CA LEU A 32 -0.17 -10.57 11.96
C LEU A 32 0.53 -10.27 10.62
N ARG A 33 1.80 -10.64 10.48
CA ARG A 33 2.52 -10.53 9.20
C ARG A 33 2.06 -11.55 8.14
N GLY A 34 1.50 -12.67 8.54
CA GLY A 34 1.01 -13.71 7.62
C GLY A 34 -0.33 -13.38 6.99
N THR A 35 -1.14 -12.48 7.59
CA THR A 35 -2.39 -11.98 7.00
C THR A 35 -2.15 -10.90 5.92
N VAL A 36 -0.96 -10.30 5.90
CA VAL A 36 -0.52 -9.48 4.80
C VAL A 36 0.12 -10.42 3.78
N THR A 37 -0.62 -10.79 2.76
CA THR A 37 -0.12 -11.64 1.66
C THR A 37 1.12 -10.99 1.08
N ARG A 38 2.27 -11.56 1.43
CA ARG A 38 3.57 -11.19 0.87
C ARG A 38 3.62 -11.76 -0.55
N SER A 39 3.02 -11.03 -1.50
CA SER A 39 3.36 -11.23 -2.89
C SER A 39 4.83 -10.86 -3.06
N ALA A 40 5.57 -11.57 -3.91
CA ALA A 40 6.98 -11.29 -4.17
C ALA A 40 7.22 -9.84 -4.69
N ASP A 41 6.17 -9.13 -5.03
CA ASP A 41 6.11 -7.81 -5.66
C ASP A 41 5.63 -6.69 -4.70
N GLY A 42 5.90 -6.79 -3.41
CA GLY A 42 5.51 -5.78 -2.42
C GLY A 42 4.25 -6.16 -1.62
N PHE A 43 3.93 -5.35 -0.61
CA PHE A 43 2.71 -5.54 0.17
C PHE A 43 1.49 -5.08 -0.63
N VAL A 44 0.90 -5.99 -1.40
CA VAL A 44 -0.45 -5.78 -1.95
C VAL A 44 -1.43 -5.99 -0.81
N ALA A 45 -1.86 -4.92 -0.17
CA ALA A 45 -3.00 -5.00 0.74
C ALA A 45 -4.23 -5.39 -0.09
N ALA A 46 -5.08 -6.28 0.43
CA ALA A 46 -6.43 -6.42 -0.12
C ALA A 46 -7.02 -5.00 -0.17
N PRO A 47 -7.55 -4.54 -1.31
CA PRO A 47 -8.05 -3.19 -1.41
C PRO A 47 -9.11 -3.02 -0.32
N PRO A 48 -8.96 -2.05 0.59
CA PRO A 48 -10.03 -1.73 1.52
C PRO A 48 -11.26 -1.32 0.67
N ASP A 49 -12.44 -1.41 1.22
CA ASP A 49 -13.64 -0.88 0.58
C ASP A 49 -13.59 0.66 0.62
N LEU A 50 -12.54 1.20 0.00
CA LEU A 50 -12.15 2.59 0.02
C LEU A 50 -12.55 3.24 -1.29
N VAL A 51 -13.33 4.29 -1.18
CA VAL A 51 -13.72 5.16 -2.29
C VAL A 51 -13.09 6.53 -2.03
N LEU A 52 -12.22 6.96 -2.92
CA LEU A 52 -11.73 8.33 -2.94
C LEU A 52 -12.68 9.23 -3.73
N SER A 53 -12.42 10.54 -3.67
CA SER A 53 -13.20 11.53 -4.44
C SER A 53 -13.23 11.19 -5.94
N PRO A 54 -14.36 11.38 -6.65
CA PRO A 54 -14.49 11.13 -8.09
C PRO A 54 -13.43 11.82 -8.97
N ARG A 55 -12.80 12.88 -8.48
CA ARG A 55 -11.69 13.55 -9.17
C ARG A 55 -10.45 12.69 -9.39
N PHE A 56 -10.34 11.57 -8.66
CA PHE A 56 -9.25 10.60 -8.80
C PHE A 56 -9.67 9.39 -9.65
N ALA A 57 -10.89 9.37 -10.18
CA ALA A 57 -11.44 8.25 -10.93
C ALA A 57 -10.59 7.88 -12.14
N GLY A 58 -10.34 6.58 -12.31
CA GLY A 58 -9.60 6.02 -13.45
C GLY A 58 -8.09 6.30 -13.44
N ARG A 59 -7.54 6.82 -12.35
CA ARG A 59 -6.13 7.22 -12.24
C ARG A 59 -5.36 6.37 -11.26
N ILE A 60 -4.04 6.42 -11.41
CA ILE A 60 -3.11 6.00 -10.36
C ILE A 60 -2.97 7.17 -9.40
N VAL A 61 -3.20 6.93 -8.11
CA VAL A 61 -3.03 7.91 -7.04
C VAL A 61 -1.89 7.46 -6.13
N ALA A 62 -0.93 8.33 -5.92
CA ALA A 62 0.16 8.12 -4.98
C ALA A 62 -0.02 9.06 -3.78
N ALA A 63 -0.32 8.51 -2.61
CA ALA A 63 -0.30 9.26 -1.37
C ALA A 63 1.15 9.39 -0.90
N VAL A 64 1.65 10.62 -0.82
CA VAL A 64 3.07 10.93 -0.63
C VAL A 64 3.28 12.07 0.36
N ASP A 65 4.45 12.07 1.00
CA ASP A 65 4.92 13.05 1.97
C ASP A 65 6.31 13.54 1.55
N SER A 66 6.55 14.84 1.57
CA SER A 66 7.82 15.43 1.10
C SER A 66 9.01 15.09 2.01
N GLY A 67 8.76 14.80 3.28
CA GLY A 67 9.78 14.35 4.24
C GLY A 67 10.18 12.88 4.09
N CYS A 68 9.54 12.13 3.21
CA CYS A 68 9.78 10.71 3.03
C CYS A 68 10.68 10.45 1.80
N PRO A 69 11.93 9.99 1.95
CA PRO A 69 12.84 9.75 0.83
C PRO A 69 12.31 8.71 -0.17
N LEU A 70 11.61 7.67 0.31
CA LEU A 70 10.99 6.68 -0.57
C LEU A 70 9.84 7.28 -1.39
N CYS A 71 9.08 8.22 -0.81
CA CYS A 71 8.02 8.94 -1.52
C CYS A 71 8.59 9.72 -2.70
N LEU A 72 9.72 10.43 -2.50
CA LEU A 72 10.38 11.19 -3.58
C LEU A 72 10.83 10.26 -4.71
N THR A 73 11.43 9.12 -4.37
CA THR A 73 11.82 8.11 -5.38
C THR A 73 10.61 7.56 -6.14
N VAL A 74 9.49 7.32 -5.46
CA VAL A 74 8.24 6.88 -6.09
C VAL A 74 7.72 7.93 -7.07
N VAL A 75 7.72 9.20 -6.68
CA VAL A 75 7.27 10.31 -7.53
C VAL A 75 8.13 10.42 -8.79
N GLU A 76 9.45 10.37 -8.65
CA GLU A 76 10.40 10.38 -9.77
C GLU A 76 10.13 9.22 -10.74
N ARG A 77 9.89 8.01 -10.22
CA ARG A 77 9.56 6.82 -11.03
C ARG A 77 8.24 6.98 -11.78
N LEU A 78 7.19 7.46 -11.11
CA LEU A 78 5.89 7.71 -11.72
C LEU A 78 6.00 8.72 -12.86
N ALA A 79 6.73 9.81 -12.66
CA ALA A 79 6.98 10.82 -13.69
C ALA A 79 7.76 10.24 -14.88
N GLY A 80 8.81 9.46 -14.62
CA GLY A 80 9.66 8.84 -15.67
C GLY A 80 8.91 7.83 -16.55
N LEU A 81 7.87 7.20 -16.03
CA LEU A 81 7.03 6.25 -16.77
C LEU A 81 5.92 6.93 -17.57
N GLY A 82 5.75 8.24 -17.47
CA GLY A 82 4.66 8.97 -18.14
C GLY A 82 3.27 8.50 -17.72
N ALA A 83 3.15 7.87 -16.54
CA ALA A 83 1.89 7.34 -16.05
C ALA A 83 0.92 8.50 -15.75
N GLU A 84 -0.37 8.31 -16.08
CA GLU A 84 -1.44 9.22 -15.63
C GLU A 84 -1.65 9.08 -14.12
N ALA A 85 -0.69 9.60 -13.36
CA ALA A 85 -0.68 9.53 -11.90
C ALA A 85 -0.99 10.91 -11.30
N THR A 86 -1.63 10.89 -10.15
CA THR A 86 -1.92 12.08 -9.34
C THR A 86 -1.33 11.90 -7.95
N LEU A 87 -0.63 12.91 -7.47
CA LEU A 87 -0.09 12.93 -6.11
C LEU A 87 -1.17 13.41 -5.13
N LEU A 88 -1.43 12.62 -4.10
CA LEU A 88 -2.28 12.99 -2.98
C LEU A 88 -1.38 13.32 -1.79
N THR A 89 -1.55 14.50 -1.23
CA THR A 89 -0.77 14.94 -0.06
C THR A 89 -1.63 15.76 0.90
N HIS A 90 -1.16 15.92 2.12
CA HIS A 90 -1.72 16.85 3.10
C HIS A 90 -1.01 18.24 3.09
N GLU A 91 0.15 18.28 2.42
CA GLU A 91 0.99 19.46 2.37
C GLU A 91 0.47 20.49 1.35
N PRO A 92 0.84 21.76 1.48
CA PRO A 92 0.52 22.77 0.47
C PRO A 92 1.12 22.39 -0.90
N PRO A 93 0.39 22.58 -2.02
CA PRO A 93 0.91 22.26 -3.36
C PRO A 93 2.24 22.96 -3.69
N ALA A 94 2.50 24.12 -3.09
CA ALA A 94 3.76 24.85 -3.26
C ALA A 94 4.99 24.05 -2.82
N THR A 95 4.86 23.18 -1.80
CA THR A 95 5.94 22.27 -1.34
C THR A 95 6.36 21.31 -2.44
N TRP A 96 5.44 20.96 -3.33
CA TRP A 96 5.63 19.98 -4.40
C TRP A 96 5.98 20.60 -5.75
N ALA A 97 6.12 21.93 -5.84
CA ALA A 97 6.33 22.63 -7.13
C ALA A 97 7.50 22.06 -7.94
N GLU A 98 8.62 21.73 -7.29
CA GLU A 98 9.81 21.14 -7.93
C GLU A 98 9.84 19.60 -7.77
N LEU A 99 9.30 19.06 -6.68
CA LEU A 99 9.38 17.65 -6.34
C LEU A 99 8.40 16.78 -7.13
N ALA A 100 7.33 17.34 -7.66
CA ALA A 100 6.28 16.59 -8.36
C ALA A 100 6.68 16.16 -9.79
N HIS A 101 7.77 16.68 -10.34
CA HIS A 101 8.24 16.37 -11.70
C HIS A 101 7.14 16.50 -12.77
N GLY A 102 6.25 17.47 -12.63
CA GLY A 102 5.15 17.73 -13.56
C GLY A 102 3.86 16.91 -13.29
N LEU A 103 3.86 16.02 -12.32
CA LEU A 103 2.65 15.29 -11.93
C LEU A 103 1.65 16.21 -11.23
N PRO A 104 0.33 16.05 -11.48
CA PRO A 104 -0.70 16.79 -10.76
C PRO A 104 -0.64 16.53 -9.25
N VAL A 105 -0.65 17.60 -8.46
CA VAL A 105 -0.67 17.53 -6.99
C VAL A 105 -2.02 17.96 -6.46
N VAL A 106 -2.62 17.14 -5.64
CA VAL A 106 -3.90 17.39 -5.00
C VAL A 106 -3.72 17.34 -3.49
N SER A 107 -3.92 18.48 -2.84
CA SER A 107 -4.05 18.54 -1.39
C SER A 107 -5.51 18.35 -1.00
N ASP A 108 -5.83 17.19 -0.43
CA ASP A 108 -7.16 16.80 0.01
C ASP A 108 -7.10 16.17 1.39
N GLY A 109 -7.52 16.91 2.40
CA GLY A 109 -7.44 16.48 3.79
C GLY A 109 -8.37 15.30 4.13
N GLU A 110 -9.47 15.10 3.41
CA GLU A 110 -10.38 13.97 3.63
C GLU A 110 -9.80 12.70 3.00
N ALA A 111 -9.44 12.77 1.72
CA ALA A 111 -8.80 11.66 1.01
C ALA A 111 -7.48 11.26 1.70
N TRP A 112 -6.68 12.24 2.17
CA TRP A 112 -5.45 11.97 2.92
C TRP A 112 -5.73 11.21 4.21
N ARG A 113 -6.70 11.65 5.03
CA ARG A 113 -7.02 10.99 6.30
C ARG A 113 -7.46 9.54 6.14
N SER A 114 -8.08 9.21 4.99
CA SER A 114 -8.51 7.83 4.72
C SER A 114 -7.35 6.87 4.46
N VAL A 115 -6.16 7.37 4.07
CA VAL A 115 -4.98 6.56 3.70
C VAL A 115 -3.74 6.81 4.57
N SER A 116 -3.68 7.90 5.32
CA SER A 116 -2.49 8.30 6.10
C SER A 116 -2.07 7.27 7.14
N HIS A 117 -3.02 6.48 7.66
CA HIS A 117 -2.76 5.39 8.62
C HIS A 117 -1.95 4.23 8.00
N LEU A 118 -1.83 4.17 6.68
CA LEU A 118 -1.08 3.12 5.97
C LEU A 118 0.41 3.44 5.84
N SER A 119 0.84 4.62 6.29
CA SER A 119 2.22 5.12 6.19
C SER A 119 2.72 5.26 4.75
N PRO A 120 2.75 6.48 4.19
CA PRO A 120 3.22 6.76 2.83
C PRO A 120 4.63 6.20 2.56
N PRO A 121 4.95 5.84 1.29
CA PRO A 121 4.12 5.99 0.10
C PRO A 121 3.05 4.90 -0.03
N VAL A 122 1.84 5.28 -0.48
CA VAL A 122 0.76 4.35 -0.83
C VAL A 122 0.35 4.59 -2.28
N LEU A 123 0.53 3.58 -3.13
CA LEU A 123 0.05 3.64 -4.51
C LEU A 123 -1.31 2.95 -4.62
N MET A 124 -2.23 3.58 -5.31
CA MET A 124 -3.59 3.08 -5.51
C MET A 124 -3.97 3.20 -6.98
N LEU A 125 -4.54 2.13 -7.53
CA LEU A 125 -5.21 2.14 -8.82
C LEU A 125 -6.71 2.25 -8.58
N LEU A 126 -7.33 3.30 -9.10
CA LEU A 126 -8.76 3.56 -8.95
C LEU A 126 -9.52 3.22 -10.23
N ASP A 127 -10.75 2.76 -10.07
CA ASP A 127 -11.69 2.61 -11.19
C ASP A 127 -12.40 3.93 -11.54
N GLY A 128 -13.23 3.89 -12.58
CA GLY A 128 -14.01 5.04 -13.04
C GLY A 128 -15.01 5.61 -12.03
N THR A 129 -15.23 4.93 -10.90
CA THR A 129 -16.09 5.41 -9.80
C THR A 129 -15.30 6.02 -8.64
N GLY A 130 -13.96 5.96 -8.69
CA GLY A 130 -13.08 6.40 -7.62
C GLY A 130 -12.86 5.35 -6.52
N ARG A 131 -13.29 4.10 -6.72
CA ARG A 131 -13.03 2.98 -5.81
C ARG A 131 -11.62 2.44 -6.03
N VAL A 132 -10.91 2.15 -4.96
CA VAL A 132 -9.59 1.54 -5.01
C VAL A 132 -9.71 0.08 -5.44
N ARG A 133 -9.15 -0.26 -6.59
CA ARG A 133 -9.10 -1.62 -7.14
C ARG A 133 -7.86 -2.38 -6.73
N ARG A 134 -6.74 -1.68 -6.67
CA ARG A 134 -5.45 -2.24 -6.27
C ARG A 134 -4.71 -1.24 -5.41
N MET A 135 -3.95 -1.75 -4.46
CA MET A 135 -3.15 -0.94 -3.56
C MET A 135 -1.79 -1.59 -3.38
N LEU A 136 -0.75 -0.79 -3.42
CA LEU A 136 0.62 -1.18 -3.12
C LEU A 136 1.17 -0.27 -2.02
N LEU A 137 1.78 -0.88 -1.03
CA LEU A 137 2.60 -0.20 -0.02
C LEU A 137 4.07 -0.57 -0.28
N PRO A 138 4.78 0.19 -1.10
CA PRO A 138 6.15 -0.14 -1.46
C PRO A 138 7.08 0.03 -0.26
N VAL A 139 7.97 -0.94 -0.09
CA VAL A 139 9.08 -0.88 0.89
C VAL A 139 10.39 -0.58 0.17
N ARG A 140 10.41 -0.76 -1.16
CA ARG A 140 11.56 -0.50 -2.05
C ARG A 140 11.09 0.11 -3.35
N ALA A 141 11.92 0.96 -3.92
CA ALA A 141 11.64 1.60 -5.21
C ALA A 141 11.43 0.61 -6.37
N SER A 142 12.16 -0.52 -6.38
CA SER A 142 12.02 -1.55 -7.42
C SER A 142 10.65 -2.22 -7.47
N GLU A 143 9.91 -2.24 -6.36
CA GLU A 143 8.54 -2.78 -6.30
C GLU A 143 7.55 -1.91 -7.09
N VAL A 144 7.84 -0.62 -7.19
CA VAL A 144 7.03 0.34 -7.95
C VAL A 144 7.07 0.03 -9.43
N ASP A 145 8.26 -0.23 -10.00
CA ASP A 145 8.44 -0.49 -11.42
C ASP A 145 7.66 -1.75 -11.86
N THR A 146 7.82 -2.83 -11.12
CA THR A 146 7.15 -4.11 -11.38
C THR A 146 5.63 -3.96 -11.31
N THR A 147 5.14 -3.23 -10.30
CA THR A 147 3.70 -3.06 -10.08
C THR A 147 3.08 -2.16 -11.14
N LEU A 148 3.73 -1.05 -11.50
CA LEU A 148 3.23 -0.15 -12.52
C LEU A 148 3.18 -0.82 -13.90
N ALA A 149 4.18 -1.62 -14.24
CA ALA A 149 4.16 -2.42 -15.47
C ALA A 149 2.96 -3.39 -15.50
N ALA A 150 2.67 -4.06 -14.37
CA ALA A 150 1.52 -4.94 -14.25
C ALA A 150 0.17 -4.19 -14.31
N TRP A 151 0.11 -2.97 -13.79
CA TRP A 151 -1.10 -2.15 -13.83
C TRP A 151 -1.34 -1.57 -15.24
N ALA A 152 -0.31 -1.12 -15.94
CA ALA A 152 -0.41 -0.63 -17.31
C ALA A 152 -0.96 -1.71 -18.27
N GLY A 153 -0.54 -2.97 -18.10
CA GLY A 153 -1.07 -4.09 -18.89
C GLY A 153 -2.55 -4.43 -18.62
N SER A 154 -3.07 -4.07 -17.45
CA SER A 154 -4.45 -4.38 -17.07
C SER A 154 -5.46 -3.29 -17.48
N THR A 155 -5.03 -2.07 -17.72
CA THR A 155 -5.90 -0.99 -18.21
C THR A 155 -6.21 -1.13 -19.71
N SER A 156 -5.32 -1.73 -20.48
CA SER A 156 -5.52 -1.98 -21.92
C SER A 156 -6.36 -3.21 -22.27
N GLY A 157 -6.67 -4.08 -21.29
CA GLY A 157 -7.43 -5.31 -21.49
C GLY A 157 -8.91 -5.26 -21.10
N GLY A 158 -9.41 -4.15 -20.59
CA GLY A 158 -10.73 -4.04 -19.95
C GLY A 158 -11.92 -3.69 -20.85
N GLU A 159 -11.73 -3.36 -22.13
CA GLU A 159 -12.84 -2.92 -23.00
C GLU A 159 -13.31 -3.93 -24.07
N ALA A 160 -12.83 -5.16 -24.07
CA ALA A 160 -13.17 -6.13 -25.12
C ALA A 160 -13.99 -7.35 -24.65
N GLY A 161 -14.89 -7.21 -23.68
CA GLY A 161 -15.54 -8.40 -23.12
C GLY A 161 -16.98 -8.29 -22.64
N ASP A 162 -17.79 -7.32 -23.10
CA ASP A 162 -19.25 -7.37 -22.83
C ASP A 162 -20.12 -6.84 -23.96
N ALA A 163 -19.98 -7.47 -25.12
CA ALA A 163 -20.95 -7.29 -26.20
C ALA A 163 -21.21 -8.65 -26.87
N GLY A 164 -22.14 -9.41 -26.33
CA GLY A 164 -22.67 -10.52 -27.13
C GLY A 164 -23.05 -11.80 -26.40
N VAL A 165 -24.07 -11.81 -25.53
CA VAL A 165 -24.96 -12.98 -25.42
C VAL A 165 -26.35 -12.52 -25.00
N GLY A 166 -27.29 -12.54 -25.95
CA GLY A 166 -28.66 -12.23 -25.62
C GLY A 166 -29.60 -12.19 -26.78
N ALA A 167 -29.58 -13.19 -27.67
CA ALA A 167 -30.66 -13.40 -28.61
C ALA A 167 -30.84 -14.90 -28.84
N HIS A 168 -31.60 -15.56 -27.98
CA HIS A 168 -32.28 -16.79 -28.38
C HIS A 168 -33.79 -16.57 -28.32
N SER A 169 -34.29 -16.36 -29.53
CA SER A 169 -35.64 -16.47 -30.04
C SER A 169 -36.39 -17.68 -29.48
N ARG A 170 -37.63 -17.42 -29.06
CA ARG A 170 -38.64 -18.46 -28.87
C ARG A 170 -39.46 -18.55 -30.18
N SER A 171 -39.56 -19.74 -30.68
CA SER A 171 -40.70 -20.21 -31.47
C SER A 171 -41.20 -21.49 -30.86
#